data_84ba2f9d7486566bb74ab83f0b679a55
#
_entry.id   84ba2f9d7486566bb74ab83f0b679a55
#
_cell.length_a   1.000
_cell.length_b   1.000
_cell.length_c   1.000
_cell.angle_alpha   90.00
_cell.angle_beta   90.00
_cell.angle_gamma   90.00
#
_symmetry.space_group_name_H-M   'P 1'
#
loop_
_entity.id
_entity.type
_entity.pdbx_description
1 polymer ?
#
loop_
_entity_poly.entity_id
_entity_poly.type
_entity_poly.pdbx_seq_one_letter_code
_entity_poly.pdbx_strand_id
1 'polypeptide(L)'
;MKLDTDSLAHTKWNCKYHLVFAPKYRRQVIYGKIKKDIGMMLRKLCEYKQVEIIEAEACSDHIHMLVSIPPKYSVSQIMGYLKGKSSLMIFEKYANMKYKYGNRHFWCRGYYVDTVGRNRKVIEQYIRNQLQEDVSAEQLSLKEYIDPFTGKPVEEGK
;
A
#
# COMPACT_ATOMS: atom_id res chain seq x y z
N MET A 1 18.31 19.34 12.44
CA MET A 1 17.99 18.56 11.24
C MET A 1 17.40 17.21 11.65
N LYS A 2 16.23 16.93 11.19
CA LYS A 2 15.60 15.65 11.50
C LYS A 2 16.24 14.56 10.63
N LEU A 3 16.89 13.60 11.25
CA LEU A 3 17.45 12.48 10.55
C LEU A 3 16.33 11.60 10.02
N ASP A 4 16.47 11.09 8.79
CA ASP A 4 15.50 10.22 8.14
C ASP A 4 15.62 8.79 8.69
N THR A 5 15.55 8.67 10.01
CA THR A 5 15.71 7.41 10.74
C THR A 5 14.64 7.27 11.79
N ASP A 6 14.16 6.06 11.96
CA ASP A 6 13.26 5.68 13.04
C ASP A 6 14.07 5.23 14.26
N SER A 7 13.41 5.13 15.40
CA SER A 7 14.06 4.65 16.62
C SER A 7 13.13 3.79 17.46
N LEU A 8 13.70 2.75 18.07
CA LEU A 8 13.05 1.91 19.06
C LEU A 8 14.03 1.65 20.18
N ALA A 9 13.74 2.13 21.40
CA ALA A 9 14.63 2.06 22.55
C ALA A 9 16.03 2.61 22.19
N HIS A 10 17.05 1.74 22.11
CA HIS A 10 18.41 2.14 21.79
C HIS A 10 18.80 1.87 20.33
N THR A 11 17.86 1.41 19.51
CA THR A 11 18.09 1.05 18.11
C THR A 11 17.48 2.09 17.19
N LYS A 12 18.28 2.59 16.27
CA LYS A 12 17.82 3.47 15.18
C LYS A 12 17.90 2.71 13.88
N TRP A 13 16.92 2.94 12.99
CA TRP A 13 16.90 2.25 11.69
C TRP A 13 16.41 3.15 10.58
N ASN A 14 16.79 2.77 9.37
CA ASN A 14 16.32 3.37 8.13
C ASN A 14 16.09 2.25 7.13
N CYS A 15 14.98 1.51 7.32
CA CYS A 15 14.65 0.33 6.54
C CYS A 15 13.42 0.63 5.70
N LYS A 16 13.63 1.25 4.55
CA LYS A 16 12.57 1.66 3.64
C LYS A 16 12.59 0.79 2.39
N TYR A 17 11.40 0.42 1.96
CA TYR A 17 11.19 -0.48 0.82
C TYR A 17 10.09 0.03 -0.08
N HIS A 18 10.27 -0.16 -1.38
CA HIS A 18 9.22 -0.04 -2.37
C HIS A 18 8.67 -1.44 -2.64
N LEU A 19 7.39 -1.63 -2.35
CA LEU A 19 6.69 -2.90 -2.49
C LEU A 19 5.66 -2.79 -3.60
N VAL A 20 5.57 -3.83 -4.44
CA VAL A 20 4.53 -3.93 -5.46
C VAL A 20 3.91 -5.31 -5.39
N PHE A 21 2.60 -5.38 -5.32
CA PHE A 21 1.87 -6.65 -5.35
C PHE A 21 0.53 -6.48 -6.07
N ALA A 22 0.01 -7.58 -6.59
CA ALA A 22 -1.12 -7.54 -7.51
C ALA A 22 -2.19 -8.58 -7.16
N PRO A 23 -3.45 -8.32 -7.52
CA PRO A 23 -4.49 -9.33 -7.43
C PRO A 23 -4.15 -10.56 -8.27
N LYS A 24 -4.68 -11.70 -7.87
CA LYS A 24 -4.50 -12.97 -8.58
C LYS A 24 -4.93 -12.80 -10.05
N TYR A 25 -4.08 -13.27 -10.96
CA TYR A 25 -4.24 -13.11 -12.41
C TYR A 25 -4.18 -11.65 -12.89
N ARG A 26 -3.69 -10.72 -12.05
CA ARG A 26 -3.64 -9.28 -12.34
C ARG A 26 -4.99 -8.73 -12.82
N ARG A 27 -6.07 -9.19 -12.22
CA ARG A 27 -7.40 -8.71 -12.54
C ARG A 27 -7.55 -7.23 -12.16
N GLN A 28 -8.20 -6.47 -13.02
CA GLN A 28 -8.45 -5.05 -12.80
C GLN A 28 -9.67 -4.87 -11.90
N VAL A 29 -9.53 -5.19 -10.62
CA VAL A 29 -10.62 -5.18 -9.65
C VAL A 29 -10.49 -4.08 -8.61
N ILE A 30 -9.34 -3.41 -8.54
CA ILE A 30 -9.06 -2.38 -7.54
C ILE A 30 -9.51 -1.01 -8.07
N TYR A 31 -10.78 -0.70 -7.91
CA TYR A 31 -11.35 0.58 -8.30
C TYR A 31 -12.57 0.91 -7.44
N GLY A 32 -12.98 2.17 -7.43
CA GLY A 32 -14.17 2.60 -6.70
C GLY A 32 -14.12 2.32 -5.20
N LYS A 33 -15.19 1.78 -4.67
CA LYS A 33 -15.32 1.52 -3.23
C LYS A 33 -14.32 0.47 -2.73
N ILE A 34 -14.10 -0.60 -3.48
CA ILE A 34 -13.16 -1.65 -3.08
C ILE A 34 -11.73 -1.12 -2.97
N LYS A 35 -11.33 -0.20 -3.83
CA LYS A 35 -10.04 0.46 -3.78
C LYS A 35 -9.83 1.19 -2.45
N LYS A 36 -10.83 1.98 -2.03
CA LYS A 36 -10.80 2.70 -0.75
C LYS A 36 -10.72 1.74 0.43
N ASP A 37 -11.52 0.69 0.40
CA ASP A 37 -11.55 -0.31 1.46
C ASP A 37 -10.22 -1.06 1.59
N ILE A 38 -9.63 -1.46 0.46
CA ILE A 38 -8.31 -2.11 0.46
C ILE A 38 -7.23 -1.18 1.04
N GLY A 39 -7.23 0.08 0.64
CA GLY A 39 -6.30 1.06 1.18
C GLY A 39 -6.43 1.22 2.68
N MET A 40 -7.67 1.32 3.18
CA MET A 40 -7.93 1.42 4.62
C MET A 40 -7.53 0.15 5.38
N MET A 41 -7.80 -1.02 4.82
CA MET A 41 -7.40 -2.30 5.40
C MET A 41 -5.87 -2.39 5.53
N LEU A 42 -5.15 -2.09 4.47
CA LEU A 42 -3.69 -2.13 4.46
C LEU A 42 -3.09 -1.11 5.43
N ARG A 43 -3.64 0.10 5.49
CA ARG A 43 -3.22 1.11 6.47
C ARG A 43 -3.36 0.58 7.89
N LYS A 44 -4.50 0.02 8.22
CA LYS A 44 -4.78 -0.50 9.56
C LYS A 44 -3.86 -1.66 9.92
N LEU A 45 -3.64 -2.58 8.99
CA LEU A 45 -2.73 -3.70 9.18
C LEU A 45 -1.28 -3.22 9.39
N CYS A 46 -0.85 -2.22 8.64
CA CYS A 46 0.48 -1.61 8.83
C CYS A 46 0.61 -0.96 10.20
N GLU A 47 -0.42 -0.24 10.65
CA GLU A 47 -0.43 0.38 12.00
C GLU A 47 -0.21 -0.67 13.09
N TYR A 48 -0.86 -1.82 12.98
CA TYR A 48 -0.70 -2.91 13.96
C TYR A 48 0.73 -3.42 14.06
N LYS A 49 1.49 -3.35 12.98
CA LYS A 49 2.89 -3.81 12.93
C LYS A 49 3.88 -2.68 13.03
N GLN A 50 3.43 -1.47 13.31
CA GLN A 50 4.30 -0.29 13.36
C GLN A 50 5.06 -0.05 12.05
N VAL A 51 4.48 -0.48 10.95
CA VAL A 51 4.97 -0.19 9.60
C VAL A 51 4.41 1.16 9.16
N GLU A 52 5.30 2.10 8.88
CA GLU A 52 4.90 3.41 8.38
C GLU A 52 4.69 3.35 6.87
N ILE A 53 3.53 3.78 6.40
CA ILE A 53 3.28 3.99 4.98
C ILE A 53 3.67 5.43 4.65
N ILE A 54 4.74 5.59 3.89
CA ILE A 54 5.25 6.90 3.49
C ILE A 54 4.45 7.44 2.31
N GLU A 55 4.30 6.63 1.28
CA GLU A 55 3.46 6.89 0.12
C GLU A 55 2.88 5.56 -0.37
N ALA A 56 1.68 5.58 -0.91
CA ALA A 56 1.09 4.39 -1.52
C ALA A 56 0.07 4.77 -2.57
N GLU A 57 -0.11 3.90 -3.55
CA GLU A 57 -1.09 4.04 -4.61
C GLU A 57 -1.67 2.68 -4.98
N ALA A 58 -2.98 2.63 -5.06
CA ALA A 58 -3.69 1.47 -5.58
C ALA A 58 -4.08 1.72 -7.03
N CYS A 59 -3.43 1.04 -7.94
CA CYS A 59 -3.82 0.98 -9.34
C CYS A 59 -4.86 -0.14 -9.52
N SER A 60 -5.54 -0.18 -10.67
CA SER A 60 -6.62 -1.15 -10.89
C SER A 60 -6.17 -2.61 -10.79
N ASP A 61 -4.92 -2.89 -11.13
CA ASP A 61 -4.37 -4.26 -11.18
C ASP A 61 -3.15 -4.47 -10.29
N HIS A 62 -2.76 -3.49 -9.48
CA HIS A 62 -1.63 -3.63 -8.56
C HIS A 62 -1.59 -2.51 -7.52
N ILE A 63 -0.79 -2.72 -6.51
CA ILE A 63 -0.56 -1.75 -5.44
C ILE A 63 0.93 -1.45 -5.34
N HIS A 64 1.27 -0.17 -5.24
CA HIS A 64 2.60 0.31 -4.87
C HIS A 64 2.57 0.85 -3.46
N MET A 65 3.56 0.50 -2.66
CA MET A 65 3.70 1.06 -1.32
C MET A 65 5.17 1.37 -1.04
N LEU A 66 5.42 2.58 -0.58
CA LEU A 66 6.71 2.95 0.00
C LEU A 66 6.56 2.92 1.51
N VAL A 67 7.25 2.00 2.16
CA VAL A 67 7.06 1.73 3.59
C VAL A 67 8.38 1.75 4.36
N SER A 68 8.28 2.08 5.65
CA SER A 68 9.35 1.90 6.61
C SER A 68 8.98 0.73 7.53
N ILE A 69 9.81 -0.30 7.53
CA ILE A 69 9.55 -1.53 8.30
C ILE A 69 10.54 -1.61 9.47
N PRO A 70 10.05 -1.77 10.71
CA PRO A 70 10.95 -1.98 11.86
C PRO A 70 11.84 -3.21 11.64
N PRO A 71 13.13 -3.16 12.05
CA PRO A 71 14.08 -4.25 11.78
C PRO A 71 13.74 -5.58 12.46
N LYS A 72 12.82 -5.57 13.41
CA LYS A 72 12.34 -6.81 14.05
C LYS A 72 11.52 -7.70 13.11
N TYR A 73 11.08 -7.17 11.96
CA TYR A 73 10.32 -7.92 10.94
C TYR A 73 11.10 -8.00 9.65
N SER A 74 11.05 -9.16 9.01
CA SER A 74 11.51 -9.30 7.63
C SER A 74 10.44 -8.76 6.66
N VAL A 75 10.85 -8.42 5.45
CA VAL A 75 9.91 -8.03 4.39
C VAL A 75 8.93 -9.15 4.12
N SER A 76 9.39 -10.40 4.07
CA SER A 76 8.53 -11.55 3.80
C SER A 76 7.47 -11.76 4.89
N GLN A 77 7.82 -11.54 6.16
CA GLN A 77 6.85 -11.59 7.26
C GLN A 77 5.76 -10.54 7.11
N ILE A 78 6.15 -9.30 6.80
CA ILE A 78 5.20 -8.21 6.60
C ILE A 78 4.33 -8.48 5.37
N MET A 79 4.90 -8.91 4.25
CA MET A 79 4.13 -9.21 3.03
C MET A 79 3.16 -10.37 3.24
N GLY A 80 3.59 -11.44 3.90
CA GLY A 80 2.71 -12.55 4.26
C GLY A 80 1.54 -12.11 5.13
N TYR A 81 1.81 -11.28 6.12
CA TYR A 81 0.80 -10.71 7.01
C TYR A 81 -0.18 -9.81 6.23
N LEU A 82 0.32 -8.84 5.47
CA LEU A 82 -0.53 -7.90 4.73
C LEU A 82 -1.41 -8.62 3.69
N LYS A 83 -0.82 -9.51 2.90
CA LYS A 83 -1.55 -10.24 1.86
C LYS A 83 -2.56 -11.22 2.46
N GLY A 84 -2.16 -11.98 3.48
CA GLY A 84 -3.03 -12.97 4.12
C GLY A 84 -4.21 -12.33 4.83
N LYS A 85 -3.96 -11.35 5.69
CA LYS A 85 -5.01 -10.67 6.45
C LYS A 85 -5.94 -9.85 5.57
N SER A 86 -5.40 -9.12 4.60
CA SER A 86 -6.22 -8.33 3.70
C SER A 86 -7.10 -9.21 2.80
N SER A 87 -6.62 -10.37 2.35
CA SER A 87 -7.44 -11.33 1.61
C SER A 87 -8.67 -11.76 2.42
N LEU A 88 -8.48 -12.10 3.69
CA LEU A 88 -9.60 -12.47 4.56
C LEU A 88 -10.59 -11.31 4.73
N MET A 89 -10.09 -10.12 4.96
CA MET A 89 -10.92 -8.93 5.14
C MET A 89 -11.70 -8.58 3.86
N ILE A 90 -11.07 -8.70 2.70
CA ILE A 90 -11.72 -8.46 1.41
C ILE A 90 -12.83 -9.48 1.17
N PHE A 91 -12.57 -10.76 1.39
CA PHE A 91 -13.56 -11.81 1.18
C PHE A 91 -14.71 -11.76 2.18
N GLU A 92 -14.47 -11.28 3.39
CA GLU A 92 -15.52 -11.06 4.38
C GLU A 92 -16.45 -9.94 3.96
N LYS A 93 -15.89 -8.82 3.49
CA LYS A 93 -16.66 -7.66 3.07
C LYS A 93 -17.30 -7.82 1.68
N TYR A 94 -16.62 -8.52 0.78
CA TYR A 94 -17.04 -8.73 -0.60
C TYR A 94 -17.15 -10.23 -0.89
N ALA A 95 -18.22 -10.84 -0.39
CA ALA A 95 -18.43 -12.29 -0.47
C ALA A 95 -18.38 -12.83 -1.91
N ASN A 96 -18.84 -12.05 -2.89
CA ASN A 96 -18.81 -12.46 -4.30
C ASN A 96 -17.39 -12.67 -4.83
N MET A 97 -16.42 -11.95 -4.30
CA MET A 97 -15.02 -12.08 -4.70
C MET A 97 -14.42 -13.43 -4.27
N LYS A 98 -14.91 -13.98 -3.17
CA LYS A 98 -14.45 -15.26 -2.63
C LYS A 98 -14.60 -16.40 -3.66
N TYR A 99 -15.73 -16.46 -4.32
CA TYR A 99 -15.99 -17.48 -5.35
C TYR A 99 -15.10 -17.26 -6.58
N LYS A 100 -14.90 -16.01 -6.96
CA LYS A 100 -14.09 -15.64 -8.11
C LYS A 100 -12.62 -16.02 -7.97
N TYR A 101 -12.10 -16.06 -6.73
CA TYR A 101 -10.69 -16.34 -6.43
C TYR A 101 -10.47 -17.71 -5.77
N GLY A 102 -11.43 -18.60 -5.85
CA GLY A 102 -11.30 -19.97 -5.35
C GLY A 102 -11.19 -20.09 -3.83
N ASN A 103 -11.80 -19.17 -3.11
CA ASN A 103 -11.93 -19.15 -1.64
C ASN A 103 -10.62 -18.99 -0.85
N ARG A 104 -9.47 -18.68 -1.47
CA ARG A 104 -8.21 -18.76 -0.73
C ARG A 104 -7.39 -17.48 -0.76
N HIS A 105 -7.08 -16.96 -1.92
CA HIS A 105 -6.12 -15.88 -2.05
C HIS A 105 -6.62 -14.81 -3.01
N PHE A 106 -6.71 -13.60 -2.53
CA PHE A 106 -7.02 -12.45 -3.37
C PHE A 106 -5.79 -12.02 -4.20
N TRP A 107 -4.60 -12.12 -3.61
CA TRP A 107 -3.35 -11.64 -4.22
C TRP A 107 -2.60 -12.74 -4.95
N CYS A 108 -1.85 -12.36 -6.00
CA CYS A 108 -0.89 -13.23 -6.66
C CYS A 108 0.16 -13.73 -5.66
N ARG A 109 0.76 -14.86 -5.95
CA ARG A 109 1.97 -15.29 -5.27
C ARG A 109 3.09 -14.30 -5.56
N GLY A 110 3.94 -14.09 -4.55
CA GLY A 110 5.08 -13.22 -4.70
C GLY A 110 4.73 -11.73 -4.68
N TYR A 111 5.75 -10.95 -4.81
CA TYR A 111 5.70 -9.49 -4.82
C TYR A 111 7.04 -8.97 -5.33
N TYR A 112 7.05 -7.72 -5.74
CA TYR A 112 8.29 -7.02 -6.04
C TYR A 112 8.71 -6.21 -4.82
N VAL A 113 10.01 -6.23 -4.50
CA VAL A 113 10.57 -5.40 -3.44
C VAL A 113 11.88 -4.79 -3.89
N ASP A 114 12.06 -3.51 -3.56
CA ASP A 114 13.30 -2.79 -3.77
C ASP A 114 13.62 -2.00 -2.51
N THR A 115 14.90 -1.89 -2.19
CA THR A 115 15.36 -1.04 -1.09
C THR A 115 15.37 0.41 -1.52
N VAL A 116 14.99 1.30 -0.61
CA VAL A 116 14.93 2.72 -0.87
C VAL A 116 15.98 3.41 -0.03
N GLY A 117 17.03 3.87 -0.69
CA GLY A 117 18.08 4.69 -0.08
C GLY A 117 17.94 6.14 -0.51
N ARG A 118 18.94 6.60 -1.27
CA ARG A 118 19.02 7.99 -1.74
C ARG A 118 17.92 8.38 -2.73
N ASN A 119 17.25 7.40 -3.35
CA ASN A 119 16.22 7.62 -4.37
C ASN A 119 14.80 7.72 -3.81
N ARG A 120 14.65 7.86 -2.51
CA ARG A 120 13.35 7.93 -1.84
C ARG A 120 12.43 8.97 -2.48
N LYS A 121 12.94 10.18 -2.69
CA LYS A 121 12.14 11.28 -3.28
C LYS A 121 11.65 10.97 -4.68
N VAL A 122 12.46 10.30 -5.48
CA VAL A 122 12.08 9.90 -6.85
C VAL A 122 10.92 8.89 -6.80
N ILE A 123 10.99 7.92 -5.91
CA ILE A 123 9.94 6.90 -5.74
C ILE A 123 8.65 7.54 -5.21
N GLU A 124 8.75 8.42 -4.22
CA GLU A 124 7.60 9.17 -3.70
C GLU A 124 6.91 9.95 -4.82
N GLN A 125 7.69 10.64 -5.64
CA GLN A 125 7.17 11.43 -6.76
C GLN A 125 6.49 10.55 -7.80
N TYR A 126 7.08 9.40 -8.12
CA TYR A 126 6.51 8.45 -9.06
C TYR A 126 5.14 7.94 -8.58
N ILE A 127 5.04 7.54 -7.33
CA ILE A 127 3.78 7.06 -6.73
C ILE A 127 2.75 8.18 -6.74
N ARG A 128 3.14 9.38 -6.36
CA ARG A 128 2.26 10.56 -6.33
C ARG A 128 1.74 10.93 -7.72
N ASN A 129 2.58 10.84 -8.74
CA ASN A 129 2.17 11.11 -10.12
C ASN A 129 1.13 10.09 -10.60
N GLN A 130 1.31 8.82 -10.29
CA GLN A 130 0.32 7.79 -10.62
C GLN A 130 -1.01 8.04 -9.91
N LEU A 131 -0.96 8.47 -8.65
CA LEU A 131 -2.16 8.82 -7.89
C LEU A 131 -2.93 9.96 -8.56
N GLN A 132 -2.24 11.01 -9.01
CA GLN A 132 -2.87 12.13 -9.69
C GLN A 132 -3.52 11.72 -11.02
N GLU A 133 -2.85 10.88 -11.79
CA GLU A 133 -3.40 10.34 -13.03
C GLU A 133 -4.67 9.52 -12.79
N ASP A 134 -4.65 8.71 -11.75
CA ASP A 134 -5.77 7.86 -11.37
C ASP A 134 -6.97 8.69 -10.91
N VAL A 135 -6.75 9.71 -10.09
CA VAL A 135 -7.79 10.64 -9.65
C VAL A 135 -8.39 11.38 -10.84
N SER A 136 -7.57 11.82 -11.78
CA SER A 136 -8.03 12.47 -12.99
C SER A 136 -8.87 11.54 -13.86
N ALA A 137 -8.48 10.28 -13.97
CA ALA A 137 -9.22 9.26 -14.71
C ALA A 137 -10.60 8.97 -14.09
N GLU A 138 -10.72 9.08 -12.78
CA GLU A 138 -11.99 8.93 -12.06
C GLU A 138 -12.84 10.21 -12.06
N GLN A 139 -12.37 11.28 -12.69
CA GLN A 139 -13.06 12.58 -12.76
C GLN A 139 -13.32 13.22 -11.39
N LEU A 140 -12.49 12.89 -10.40
CA LEU A 140 -12.57 13.49 -9.08
C LEU A 140 -11.61 14.68 -9.00
N SER A 141 -11.98 15.70 -8.23
CA SER A 141 -11.03 16.75 -7.90
C SER A 141 -10.06 16.26 -6.83
N LEU A 142 -8.81 16.69 -6.88
CA LEU A 142 -7.81 16.34 -5.87
C LEU A 142 -8.25 16.78 -4.46
N LYS A 143 -9.04 17.84 -4.36
CA LYS A 143 -9.57 18.34 -3.08
C LYS A 143 -10.59 17.39 -2.44
N GLU A 144 -11.29 16.62 -3.26
CA GLU A 144 -12.32 15.68 -2.81
C GLU A 144 -11.76 14.29 -2.57
N TYR A 145 -10.56 14.03 -3.05
CA TYR A 145 -9.92 12.73 -2.91
C TYR A 145 -9.19 12.62 -1.59
N ILE A 146 -9.55 11.61 -0.82
CA ILE A 146 -8.87 11.25 0.41
C ILE A 146 -8.07 9.99 0.15
N ASP A 147 -6.76 10.06 0.35
CA ASP A 147 -5.88 8.92 0.22
C ASP A 147 -6.25 7.86 1.27
N PRO A 148 -6.74 6.68 0.86
CA PRO A 148 -7.16 5.66 1.81
C PRO A 148 -6.00 5.10 2.65
N PHE A 149 -4.77 5.17 2.16
CA PHE A 149 -3.60 4.66 2.88
C PHE A 149 -3.18 5.58 4.01
N THR A 150 -3.23 6.88 3.83
CA THR A 150 -2.82 7.86 4.84
C THR A 150 -4.02 8.43 5.60
N GLY A 151 -5.22 8.35 5.04
CA GLY A 151 -6.42 8.95 5.60
C GLY A 151 -6.44 10.47 5.48
N LYS A 152 -5.58 11.04 4.67
CA LYS A 152 -5.44 12.48 4.49
C LYS A 152 -5.86 12.90 3.10
N PRO A 153 -6.30 14.16 2.91
CA PRO A 153 -6.50 14.69 1.56
C PRO A 153 -5.18 14.65 0.78
N VAL A 154 -5.28 14.37 -0.52
CA VAL A 154 -4.12 14.42 -1.40
C VAL A 154 -3.73 15.87 -1.60
N GLU A 155 -2.49 16.22 -1.25
CA GLU A 155 -1.96 17.55 -1.50
C GLU A 155 -1.71 17.72 -3.00
N GLU A 156 -2.13 18.88 -3.53
CA GLU A 156 -1.76 19.23 -4.90
C GLU A 156 -0.24 19.28 -4.99
N GLY A 157 0.31 18.53 -5.93
CA GLY A 157 1.75 18.43 -6.10
C GLY A 157 2.40 19.79 -6.30
N LYS A 158 3.42 20.02 -5.52
CA LYS A 158 4.30 21.16 -5.73
C LYS A 158 5.23 20.87 -6.88
#